data_e20dab0c936408327ee672bd913cba78
#
_entry.id   e20dab0c936408327ee672bd913cba78
#
_cell.length_a   1.000
_cell.length_b   1.000
_cell.length_c   1.000
_cell.angle_alpha   90.00
_cell.angle_beta   90.00
_cell.angle_gamma   90.00
#
_symmetry.space_group_name_H-M   'P 1'
#
loop_
_entity.id
_entity.type
_entity.pdbx_description
1 polymer ?
#
loop_
_entity_poly.entity_id
_entity_poly.type
_entity_poly.pdbx_seq_one_letter_code
_entity_poly.pdbx_strand_id
1 'polypeptide(L)'
;MYKITLRKELNPTVTMMEIEAPLVAKKAEPGQFIILRVNEDGERIPLTIAGYDREKGTVRIIFQIVGATTTLLNAKKEGEYIQDFVGPLGVATHIEGLKRVCIVGGGVGCAIALPIAQKLHEMGCEVTSVIGFRSKDLL
;
A
#
# COMPACT_ATOMS: atom_id res chain seq x y z
N MET A 1 18.35 6.10 -0.59
CA MET A 1 17.58 5.55 0.54
C MET A 1 16.27 6.32 0.71
N TYR A 2 15.27 5.69 1.27
CA TYR A 2 13.91 6.22 1.31
C TYR A 2 13.42 6.28 2.75
N LYS A 3 13.03 7.46 3.19
CA LYS A 3 12.66 7.72 4.58
C LYS A 3 11.24 7.24 4.91
N ILE A 4 11.10 6.59 6.05
CA ILE A 4 9.78 6.22 6.60
C ILE A 4 9.26 7.46 7.34
N THR A 5 8.18 8.06 6.82
CA THR A 5 7.62 9.29 7.41
C THR A 5 6.48 8.99 8.39
N LEU A 6 5.86 7.83 8.26
CA LEU A 6 4.79 7.39 9.16
C LEU A 6 4.84 5.87 9.33
N ARG A 7 4.59 5.41 10.54
CA ARG A 7 4.43 3.99 10.85
C ARG A 7 3.28 3.82 11.82
N LYS A 8 2.33 2.95 11.48
CA LYS A 8 1.18 2.68 12.34
C LYS A 8 0.83 1.19 12.31
N GLU A 9 0.75 0.59 13.48
CA GLU A 9 0.24 -0.77 13.61
C GLU A 9 -1.29 -0.75 13.50
N LEU A 10 -1.82 -1.44 12.49
CA LEU A 10 -3.25 -1.50 12.26
C LEU A 10 -3.90 -2.60 13.09
N ASN A 11 -3.17 -3.70 13.25
CA ASN A 11 -3.55 -4.82 14.13
C ASN A 11 -2.28 -5.60 14.47
N PRO A 12 -2.33 -6.68 15.27
CA PRO A 12 -1.12 -7.40 15.70
C PRO A 12 -0.24 -7.94 14.58
N THR A 13 -0.80 -8.16 13.38
CA THR A 13 -0.06 -8.76 12.25
C THR A 13 0.07 -7.86 11.03
N VAL A 14 -0.50 -6.67 11.05
CA VAL A 14 -0.53 -5.76 9.89
C VAL A 14 -0.06 -4.37 10.28
N THR A 15 0.87 -3.84 9.50
CA THR A 15 1.45 -2.51 9.72
C THR A 15 1.28 -1.65 8.45
N MET A 16 1.02 -0.37 8.67
CA MET A 16 0.98 0.66 7.63
C MET A 16 2.20 1.55 7.74
N MET A 17 2.82 1.85 6.61
CA MET A 17 3.91 2.83 6.53
C MET A 17 3.68 3.79 5.39
N GLU A 18 4.12 5.02 5.57
CA GLU A 18 4.27 5.98 4.47
C GLU A 18 5.75 6.21 4.24
N ILE A 19 6.14 6.13 2.98
CA ILE A 19 7.53 6.20 2.54
C ILE A 19 7.70 7.44 1.65
N GLU A 20 8.69 8.25 1.94
CA GLU A 20 9.02 9.41 1.12
C GLU A 20 9.69 8.95 -0.18
N ALA A 21 8.93 8.98 -1.27
CA ALA A 21 9.37 8.59 -2.60
C ALA A 21 8.64 9.45 -3.64
N PRO A 22 9.04 10.72 -3.82
CA PRO A 22 8.30 11.68 -4.66
C PRO A 22 8.11 11.24 -6.10
N LEU A 23 9.11 10.61 -6.70
CA LEU A 23 9.02 10.15 -8.10
C LEU A 23 8.02 9.01 -8.26
N VAL A 24 7.95 8.13 -7.28
CA VAL A 24 6.97 7.04 -7.28
C VAL A 24 5.57 7.59 -7.04
N ALA A 25 5.42 8.46 -6.05
CA ALA A 25 4.13 9.08 -5.71
C ALA A 25 3.54 9.85 -6.89
N LYS A 26 4.37 10.53 -7.66
CA LYS A 26 3.96 11.32 -8.83
C LYS A 26 3.29 10.47 -9.90
N LYS A 27 3.74 9.24 -10.10
CA LYS A 27 3.28 8.36 -11.18
C LYS A 27 2.37 7.23 -10.71
N ALA A 28 2.23 7.03 -9.41
CA ALA A 28 1.45 5.92 -8.85
C ALA A 28 -0.04 5.99 -9.24
N GLU A 29 -0.59 4.84 -9.59
CA GLU A 29 -2.01 4.66 -9.88
C GLU A 29 -2.53 3.42 -9.15
N PRO A 30 -3.83 3.37 -8.82
CA PRO A 30 -4.41 2.22 -8.12
C PRO A 30 -4.20 0.90 -8.90
N GLY A 31 -3.85 -0.14 -8.18
CA GLY A 31 -3.59 -1.46 -8.76
C GLY A 31 -2.12 -1.75 -9.02
N GLN A 32 -1.27 -0.74 -8.95
CA GLN A 32 0.17 -0.90 -9.12
C GLN A 32 0.86 -1.32 -7.83
N PHE A 33 2.10 -1.74 -7.93
CA PHE A 33 2.92 -2.17 -6.79
C PHE A 33 4.31 -1.54 -6.83
N ILE A 34 5.04 -1.70 -5.75
CA ILE A 34 6.46 -1.33 -5.66
C ILE A 34 7.26 -2.57 -5.25
N ILE A 35 8.56 -2.52 -5.48
CA ILE A 35 9.49 -3.50 -4.95
C ILE A 35 10.41 -2.77 -3.99
N LEU A 36 10.51 -3.26 -2.76
CA LEU A 36 11.41 -2.67 -1.78
C LEU A 36 12.44 -3.67 -1.28
N ARG A 37 13.53 -3.13 -0.76
CA ARG A 37 14.58 -3.85 -0.07
C ARG A 37 14.91 -3.09 1.20
N VAL A 38 14.84 -3.78 2.34
CA VAL A 38 14.96 -3.12 3.65
C VAL A 38 16.39 -2.63 3.91
N ASN A 39 17.37 -3.48 3.64
CA ASN A 39 18.79 -3.15 3.79
C ASN A 39 19.61 -3.75 2.64
N GLU A 40 20.92 -3.46 2.63
CA GLU A 40 21.82 -3.86 1.55
C GLU A 40 21.85 -5.38 1.29
N ASP A 41 21.77 -6.17 2.34
CA ASP A 41 21.77 -7.63 2.27
C ASP A 41 20.36 -8.21 2.21
N GLY A 42 19.34 -7.36 2.17
CA GLY A 42 17.95 -7.76 2.22
C GLY A 42 17.43 -8.31 0.91
N GLU A 43 16.38 -9.08 1.03
CA GLU A 43 15.62 -9.60 -0.08
C GLU A 43 14.72 -8.49 -0.67
N ARG A 44 14.48 -8.55 -1.98
CA ARG A 44 13.53 -7.67 -2.63
C ARG A 44 12.14 -8.27 -2.57
N ILE A 45 11.17 -7.51 -2.06
CA ILE A 45 9.78 -7.97 -1.98
C ILE A 45 8.83 -6.99 -2.67
N PRO A 46 7.82 -7.52 -3.38
CA PRO A 46 6.77 -6.69 -3.96
C PRO A 46 5.68 -6.40 -2.93
N LEU A 47 5.21 -5.17 -2.90
CA LEU A 47 4.07 -4.76 -2.10
C LEU A 47 3.16 -3.86 -2.92
N THR A 48 1.86 -4.08 -2.83
CA THR A 48 0.89 -3.25 -3.51
C THR A 48 0.86 -1.84 -2.91
N ILE A 49 0.72 -0.84 -3.77
CA ILE A 49 0.54 0.54 -3.35
C ILE A 49 -0.85 0.68 -2.71
N ALA A 50 -0.89 0.99 -1.43
CA ALA A 50 -2.13 1.15 -0.68
C ALA A 50 -2.65 2.60 -0.70
N GLY A 51 -1.87 3.53 -1.18
CA GLY A 51 -2.23 4.94 -1.32
C GLY A 51 -0.99 5.76 -1.65
N TYR A 52 -1.22 7.01 -1.99
CA TYR A 52 -0.14 7.95 -2.29
C TYR A 52 -0.62 9.37 -2.06
N ASP A 53 0.33 10.25 -1.76
CA ASP A 53 0.09 11.68 -1.64
C ASP A 53 1.10 12.40 -2.52
N ARG A 54 0.65 12.96 -3.62
CA ARG A 54 1.52 13.60 -4.62
C ARG A 54 2.11 14.91 -4.09
N GLU A 55 1.41 15.61 -3.23
CA GLU A 55 1.88 16.86 -2.62
C GLU A 55 3.00 16.61 -1.61
N LYS A 56 2.82 15.64 -0.74
CA LYS A 56 3.84 15.24 0.24
C LYS A 56 4.96 14.39 -0.37
N GLY A 57 4.71 13.80 -1.53
CA GLY A 57 5.65 12.88 -2.17
C GLY A 57 5.79 11.57 -1.41
N THR A 58 4.71 11.08 -0.82
CA THR A 58 4.73 9.84 -0.04
C THR A 58 3.89 8.75 -0.70
N VAL A 59 4.31 7.50 -0.47
CA VAL A 59 3.60 6.30 -0.90
C VAL A 59 3.27 5.48 0.34
N ARG A 60 2.02 5.06 0.43
CA ARG A 60 1.55 4.23 1.54
C ARG A 60 1.63 2.76 1.16
N ILE A 61 2.19 1.97 2.06
CA ILE A 61 2.19 0.51 1.98
C ILE A 61 1.54 -0.06 3.23
N ILE A 62 0.83 -1.16 3.06
CA ILE A 62 0.24 -1.92 4.17
C ILE A 62 0.67 -3.36 3.97
N PHE A 63 1.31 -3.95 4.96
CA PHE A 63 1.85 -5.29 4.84
C PHE A 63 1.54 -6.15 6.05
N GLN A 64 1.41 -7.44 5.79
CA GLN A 64 1.24 -8.45 6.82
C GLN A 64 2.61 -9.03 7.18
N ILE A 65 2.84 -9.21 8.48
CA ILE A 65 4.11 -9.77 8.97
C ILE A 65 4.04 -11.29 8.79
N VAL A 66 4.69 -11.80 7.75
CA VAL A 66 4.59 -13.23 7.37
C VAL A 66 5.93 -13.93 7.17
N GLY A 67 7.05 -13.24 7.25
CA GLY A 67 8.36 -13.85 7.03
C GLY A 67 9.49 -12.94 7.47
N ALA A 68 10.73 -13.34 7.14
CA ALA A 68 11.93 -12.62 7.59
C ALA A 68 11.96 -11.16 7.12
N THR A 69 11.66 -10.91 5.84
CA THR A 69 11.73 -9.56 5.28
C THR A 69 10.66 -8.64 5.85
N THR A 70 9.42 -9.10 5.99
CA THR A 70 8.34 -8.32 6.59
C THR A 70 8.59 -8.07 8.07
N THR A 71 9.22 -9.01 8.77
CA THR A 71 9.63 -8.83 10.16
C THR A 71 10.71 -7.75 10.29
N LEU A 72 11.71 -7.75 9.41
CA LEU A 72 12.74 -6.71 9.37
C LEU A 72 12.13 -5.35 9.06
N LEU A 73 11.22 -5.29 8.09
CA LEU A 73 10.53 -4.05 7.73
C LEU A 73 9.72 -3.51 8.91
N ASN A 74 9.01 -4.40 9.60
CA ASN A 74 8.19 -4.02 10.75
C ASN A 74 9.03 -3.48 11.94
N ALA A 75 10.29 -3.88 12.02
CA ALA A 75 11.22 -3.40 13.05
C ALA A 75 11.72 -1.97 12.79
N LYS A 76 11.56 -1.46 11.58
CA LYS A 76 11.92 -0.09 11.24
C LYS A 76 10.95 0.91 11.87
N LYS A 77 11.48 2.05 12.28
CA LYS A 77 10.73 3.13 12.94
C LYS A 77 10.62 4.36 12.05
N GLU A 78 9.71 5.24 12.41
CA GLU A 78 9.61 6.56 11.76
C GLU A 78 10.96 7.28 11.84
N GLY A 79 11.35 7.89 10.72
CA GLY A 79 12.64 8.55 10.59
C GLY A 79 13.77 7.66 10.11
N GLU A 80 13.60 6.34 10.14
CA GLU A 80 14.56 5.40 9.58
C GLU A 80 14.36 5.25 8.06
N TYR A 81 15.29 4.58 7.39
CA TYR A 81 15.34 4.50 5.94
C TYR A 81 15.24 3.07 5.43
N ILE A 82 14.64 2.92 4.25
CA ILE A 82 14.60 1.69 3.47
C ILE A 82 15.64 1.83 2.35
N GLN A 83 16.39 0.78 2.06
CA GLN A 83 17.48 0.80 1.09
C GLN A 83 17.00 1.11 -0.34
N ASP A 84 16.03 0.34 -0.85
CA ASP A 84 15.48 0.50 -2.19
C ASP A 84 13.97 0.54 -2.16
N PHE A 85 13.39 1.34 -3.05
CA PHE A 85 11.96 1.50 -3.21
C PHE A 85 11.69 1.83 -4.67
N VAL A 86 11.37 0.82 -5.46
CA VAL A 86 11.27 0.92 -6.92
C VAL A 86 9.82 0.84 -7.36
N GLY A 87 9.40 1.79 -8.18
CA GLY A 87 8.07 1.79 -8.76
C GLY A 87 7.68 3.13 -9.36
N PRO A 88 6.41 3.29 -9.75
CA PRO A 88 5.36 2.27 -9.70
C PRO A 88 5.58 1.19 -10.77
N LEU A 89 5.16 -0.03 -10.44
CA LEU A 89 5.30 -1.19 -11.31
C LEU A 89 3.91 -1.79 -11.58
N GLY A 90 3.82 -2.57 -12.65
CA GLY A 90 2.58 -3.21 -13.06
C GLY A 90 1.64 -2.27 -13.80
N VAL A 91 0.51 -2.80 -14.21
CA VAL A 91 -0.51 -2.08 -14.96
C VAL A 91 -1.56 -1.56 -13.98
N ALA A 92 -1.91 -0.29 -14.11
CA ALA A 92 -2.99 0.30 -13.30
C ALA A 92 -4.30 -0.43 -13.58
N THR A 93 -5.14 -0.59 -12.55
CA THR A 93 -6.45 -1.21 -12.69
C THR A 93 -7.31 -0.37 -13.64
N HIS A 94 -7.92 -1.04 -14.63
CA HIS A 94 -8.79 -0.38 -15.59
C HIS A 94 -10.11 0.02 -14.92
N ILE A 95 -10.31 1.31 -14.75
CA ILE A 95 -11.48 1.87 -14.04
C ILE A 95 -12.27 2.89 -14.85
N GLU A 96 -11.88 3.14 -16.08
CA GLU A 96 -12.56 4.12 -16.95
C GLU A 96 -13.90 3.58 -17.47
N GLY A 97 -14.88 4.46 -17.59
CA GLY A 97 -16.19 4.14 -18.13
C GLY A 97 -17.12 3.38 -17.18
N LEU A 98 -16.72 3.18 -15.95
CA LEU A 98 -17.54 2.49 -14.95
C LEU A 98 -18.47 3.47 -14.23
N LYS A 99 -19.73 3.05 -14.02
CA LYS A 99 -20.74 3.86 -13.35
C LYS A 99 -21.08 3.36 -11.96
N ARG A 100 -21.16 2.04 -11.83
CA ARG A 100 -21.46 1.33 -10.57
C ARG A 100 -20.46 0.22 -10.39
N VAL A 101 -19.88 0.14 -9.20
CA VAL A 101 -18.84 -0.85 -8.90
C VAL A 101 -19.06 -1.43 -7.53
N CYS A 102 -18.89 -2.73 -7.40
CA CYS A 102 -18.80 -3.41 -6.12
C CYS A 102 -17.39 -3.94 -5.94
N ILE A 103 -16.76 -3.53 -4.84
CA ILE A 103 -15.40 -3.94 -4.52
C ILE A 103 -15.44 -4.86 -3.31
N VAL A 104 -14.85 -6.05 -3.44
CA VAL A 104 -14.80 -7.04 -2.37
C VAL A 104 -13.36 -7.22 -1.92
N GLY A 105 -13.11 -6.96 -0.65
CA GLY A 105 -11.79 -7.12 -0.04
C GLY A 105 -11.82 -8.07 1.13
N GLY A 106 -10.84 -8.96 1.21
CA GLY A 106 -10.69 -9.89 2.32
C GLY A 106 -9.33 -9.73 2.99
N GLY A 107 -9.33 -9.62 4.33
CA GLY A 107 -8.09 -9.48 5.10
C GLY A 107 -7.23 -8.32 4.63
N VAL A 108 -5.93 -8.54 4.47
CA VAL A 108 -5.00 -7.52 3.98
C VAL A 108 -5.30 -7.08 2.54
N GLY A 109 -6.06 -7.86 1.79
CA GLY A 109 -6.52 -7.49 0.45
C GLY A 109 -7.36 -6.22 0.42
N CYS A 110 -7.95 -5.82 1.55
CA CYS A 110 -8.64 -4.54 1.67
C CYS A 110 -7.70 -3.35 1.40
N ALA A 111 -6.43 -3.48 1.70
CA ALA A 111 -5.42 -2.45 1.42
C ALA A 111 -5.18 -2.28 -0.09
N ILE A 112 -5.33 -3.34 -0.86
CA ILE A 112 -5.23 -3.32 -2.32
C ILE A 112 -6.48 -2.68 -2.93
N ALA A 113 -7.64 -3.02 -2.37
CA ALA A 113 -8.93 -2.55 -2.86
C ALA A 113 -9.19 -1.07 -2.56
N LEU A 114 -8.65 -0.55 -1.47
CA LEU A 114 -8.92 0.81 -1.02
C LEU A 114 -8.55 1.90 -2.04
N PRO A 115 -7.34 1.94 -2.61
CA PRO A 115 -7.01 2.99 -3.57
C PRO A 115 -7.88 2.93 -4.84
N ILE A 116 -8.29 1.74 -5.25
CA ILE A 116 -9.19 1.56 -6.39
C ILE A 116 -10.57 2.14 -6.07
N ALA A 117 -11.09 1.83 -4.87
CA ALA A 117 -12.38 2.37 -4.41
C ALA A 117 -12.36 3.90 -4.29
N GLN A 118 -11.29 4.45 -3.74
CA GLN A 118 -11.11 5.90 -3.60
C GLN A 118 -11.08 6.59 -4.97
N LYS A 119 -10.34 6.05 -5.92
CA LYS A 119 -10.23 6.61 -7.26
C LYS A 119 -11.58 6.58 -7.98
N LEU A 120 -12.29 5.48 -7.91
CA LEU A 120 -13.62 5.35 -8.51
C LEU A 120 -14.62 6.34 -7.90
N HIS A 121 -14.58 6.50 -6.58
CA HIS A 121 -15.42 7.47 -5.89
C HIS A 121 -15.12 8.91 -6.35
N GLU A 122 -13.85 9.27 -6.46
CA GLU A 122 -13.41 10.58 -6.97
C GLU A 122 -13.86 10.84 -8.39
N MET A 123 -14.00 9.79 -9.21
CA MET A 123 -14.45 9.87 -10.60
C MET A 123 -15.97 9.92 -10.73
N GLY A 124 -16.70 9.93 -9.62
CA GLY A 124 -18.15 10.00 -9.62
C GLY A 124 -18.87 8.67 -9.75
N CYS A 125 -18.17 7.54 -9.65
CA CYS A 125 -18.79 6.23 -9.65
C CYS A 125 -19.54 5.96 -8.35
N GLU A 126 -20.63 5.19 -8.43
CA GLU A 126 -21.30 4.64 -7.27
C GLU A 126 -20.50 3.40 -6.82
N VAL A 127 -19.87 3.48 -5.65
CA VAL A 127 -19.01 2.42 -5.13
C VAL A 127 -19.65 1.77 -3.90
N THR A 128 -19.79 0.44 -3.97
CA THR A 128 -20.19 -0.37 -2.82
C THR A 128 -18.99 -1.24 -2.45
N SER A 129 -18.61 -1.24 -1.18
CA SER A 129 -17.50 -2.06 -0.70
C SER A 129 -18.00 -3.13 0.24
N VAL A 130 -17.52 -4.35 0.04
CA VAL A 130 -17.76 -5.48 0.92
C VAL A 130 -16.41 -5.91 1.47
N ILE A 131 -16.26 -5.86 2.78
CA ILE A 131 -15.00 -6.24 3.43
C ILE A 131 -15.23 -7.37 4.41
N GLY A 132 -14.25 -8.24 4.54
CA GLY A 132 -14.33 -9.37 5.46
C GLY A 132 -12.97 -9.69 6.06
N PHE A 133 -12.99 -10.16 7.29
CA PHE A 133 -11.79 -10.52 8.03
C PHE A 133 -12.04 -11.83 8.77
N ARG A 134 -10.96 -12.57 9.05
CA ARG A 134 -11.06 -13.86 9.72
C ARG A 134 -11.60 -13.73 11.14
N SER A 135 -11.31 -12.63 11.82
CA SER A 135 -11.80 -12.35 13.17
C SER A 135 -11.96 -10.85 13.39
N LYS A 136 -12.71 -10.49 14.42
CA LYS A 136 -13.04 -9.09 14.75
C LYS A 136 -11.80 -8.25 15.07
N ASP A 137 -10.81 -8.83 15.71
CA ASP A 137 -9.56 -8.13 16.07
C ASP A 137 -8.69 -7.77 14.88
N LEU A 138 -8.99 -8.29 13.69
CA LEU A 138 -8.28 -7.97 12.45
C LEU A 138 -8.95 -6.87 11.63
N LEU A 139 -10.11 -6.40 12.05
CA LEU A 139 -10.82 -5.31 11.36
C LEU A 139 -10.04 -4.00 11.37
#